data_70d2b3760584cfeb68576c4532edabe2
#
_entry.id   70d2b3760584cfeb68576c4532edabe2
#
_cell.length_a   1.000
_cell.length_b   1.000
_cell.length_c   1.000
_cell.angle_alpha   90.00
_cell.angle_beta   90.00
_cell.angle_gamma   90.00
#
_symmetry.space_group_name_H-M   'P 1'
#
loop_
_entity.id
_entity.type
_entity.pdbx_description
1 polymer ?
#
loop_
_entity_poly.entity_id
_entity_poly.type
_entity_poly.pdbx_seq_one_letter_code
_entity_poly.pdbx_strand_id
1 'polypeptide(L)'
;MRSFRLMALLAMCLMLLAAPVQAKTTITFWHGMGGELGEITDEMIKEFNASQDKYEVKGVYKGNYDEAMTAAIAAFRAKQHPNLIQIFEVGTASMMAAKGAIRPGYEIMEAAGTPVDTSKLLGSVASYYSSTDGKLIAMPFNASTTVLYYNKDAVKKAGGDPDHFPTTWPEVAELAKKIKESGACKYGLTSGWQSWVQLESFSAWHNVPFATNNNGYDGLDTKLLFNSPLHVKHIDFLSKLQKDGVMVYVGRKSEAINAFTSGEAGILMNSSGSYAAVKAGAKFQWGVALLPYCPEVKGAPRTP
;
A
#
# COMPACT_ATOMS: atom_id res chain seq x y z
N MET A 1 26.73 11.81 -67.75
CA MET A 1 27.71 11.71 -66.65
C MET A 1 27.47 12.68 -65.46
N ARG A 2 27.07 13.94 -65.70
CA ARG A 2 26.77 14.90 -64.58
C ARG A 2 25.56 14.51 -63.76
N SER A 3 24.45 14.06 -64.37
CA SER A 3 23.23 13.63 -63.69
C SER A 3 23.42 12.38 -62.80
N PHE A 4 24.26 11.44 -63.19
CA PHE A 4 24.57 10.24 -62.42
C PHE A 4 25.39 10.56 -61.16
N ARG A 5 26.30 11.55 -61.26
CA ARG A 5 27.08 12.03 -60.10
C ARG A 5 26.20 12.79 -59.08
N LEU A 6 25.21 13.54 -59.58
CA LEU A 6 24.26 14.25 -58.72
C LEU A 6 23.33 13.28 -57.96
N MET A 7 22.84 12.24 -58.64
CA MET A 7 22.01 11.18 -58.00
C MET A 7 22.82 10.37 -56.99
N ALA A 8 24.08 10.06 -57.25
CA ALA A 8 24.96 9.34 -56.33
C ALA A 8 25.27 10.19 -55.07
N LEU A 9 25.50 11.51 -55.25
CA LEU A 9 25.68 12.43 -54.12
C LEU A 9 24.40 12.60 -53.29
N LEU A 10 23.22 12.69 -53.92
CA LEU A 10 21.94 12.76 -53.19
C LEU A 10 21.66 11.47 -52.43
N ALA A 11 21.92 10.29 -53.00
CA ALA A 11 21.78 9.00 -52.33
C ALA A 11 22.75 8.85 -51.14
N MET A 12 23.99 9.35 -51.30
CA MET A 12 24.98 9.34 -50.24
C MET A 12 24.65 10.32 -49.10
N CYS A 13 24.05 11.48 -49.41
CA CYS A 13 23.53 12.42 -48.39
C CYS A 13 22.28 11.86 -47.64
N LEU A 14 21.44 11.12 -48.34
CA LEU A 14 20.27 10.45 -47.70
C LEU A 14 20.71 9.29 -46.78
N MET A 15 21.79 8.57 -47.10
CA MET A 15 22.33 7.54 -46.21
C MET A 15 23.03 8.10 -44.96
N LEU A 16 23.52 9.35 -44.99
CA LEU A 16 24.17 10.00 -43.88
C LEU A 16 23.15 10.59 -42.86
N LEU A 17 21.87 10.71 -43.25
CA LEU A 17 20.80 11.19 -42.38
C LEU A 17 20.05 10.08 -41.62
N ALA A 18 20.33 8.83 -41.91
CA ALA A 18 19.82 7.71 -41.12
C ALA A 18 20.71 7.54 -39.88
N ALA A 19 20.54 8.44 -38.90
CA ALA A 19 21.05 8.18 -37.56
C ALA A 19 20.45 6.84 -37.09
N PRO A 20 21.26 5.90 -36.60
CA PRO A 20 20.72 4.65 -36.07
C PRO A 20 19.71 5.00 -34.97
N VAL A 21 18.44 4.72 -35.20
CA VAL A 21 17.43 4.75 -34.13
C VAL A 21 17.85 3.67 -33.14
N GLN A 22 18.55 4.09 -32.10
CA GLN A 22 18.96 3.17 -31.05
C GLN A 22 17.68 2.67 -30.39
N ALA A 23 17.43 1.36 -30.46
CA ALA A 23 16.26 0.75 -29.81
C ALA A 23 16.30 1.05 -28.31
N LYS A 24 15.19 1.48 -27.78
CA LYS A 24 15.05 1.74 -26.33
C LYS A 24 15.38 0.46 -25.55
N THR A 25 16.09 0.60 -24.44
CA THR A 25 16.29 -0.51 -23.50
C THR A 25 15.00 -0.78 -22.76
N THR A 26 14.46 -2.00 -22.88
CA THR A 26 13.23 -2.38 -22.18
C THR A 26 13.53 -2.71 -20.72
N ILE A 27 12.73 -2.14 -19.82
CA ILE A 27 12.72 -2.39 -18.36
C ILE A 27 11.37 -2.98 -18.00
N THR A 28 11.33 -4.23 -17.55
CA THR A 28 10.11 -4.86 -17.07
C THR A 28 9.87 -4.51 -15.61
N PHE A 29 8.67 -3.99 -15.31
CA PHE A 29 8.22 -3.65 -13.97
C PHE A 29 7.01 -4.49 -13.58
N TRP A 30 7.15 -5.37 -12.59
CA TRP A 30 6.05 -6.17 -12.05
C TRP A 30 5.45 -5.50 -10.83
N HIS A 31 4.14 -5.39 -10.80
CA HIS A 31 3.40 -4.71 -9.72
C HIS A 31 2.09 -5.41 -9.37
N GLY A 32 1.58 -5.12 -8.19
CA GLY A 32 0.30 -5.60 -7.66
C GLY A 32 -0.80 -4.53 -7.65
N MET A 33 -0.63 -3.44 -8.43
CA MET A 33 -1.62 -2.36 -8.51
C MET A 33 -2.73 -2.74 -9.47
N GLY A 34 -3.94 -2.94 -8.96
CA GLY A 34 -5.15 -3.21 -9.74
C GLY A 34 -6.17 -2.08 -9.64
N GLY A 35 -7.22 -2.15 -10.47
CA GLY A 35 -8.26 -1.12 -10.52
C GLY A 35 -7.69 0.28 -10.81
N GLU A 36 -8.24 1.32 -10.18
CA GLU A 36 -7.82 2.72 -10.38
C GLU A 36 -6.32 2.95 -10.08
N LEU A 37 -5.74 2.24 -9.11
CA LEU A 37 -4.30 2.33 -8.84
C LEU A 37 -3.47 1.73 -9.98
N GLY A 38 -3.99 0.72 -10.67
CA GLY A 38 -3.39 0.16 -11.88
C GLY A 38 -3.42 1.16 -13.02
N GLU A 39 -4.55 1.82 -13.25
CA GLU A 39 -4.69 2.86 -14.28
C GLU A 39 -3.71 4.03 -14.07
N ILE A 40 -3.57 4.50 -12.83
CA ILE A 40 -2.57 5.53 -12.47
C ILE A 40 -1.15 5.03 -12.71
N THR A 41 -0.85 3.77 -12.40
CA THR A 41 0.46 3.18 -12.65
C THR A 41 0.78 3.13 -14.15
N ASP A 42 -0.18 2.73 -14.96
CA ASP A 42 -0.04 2.68 -16.43
C ASP A 42 0.14 4.09 -17.02
N GLU A 43 -0.57 5.10 -16.49
CA GLU A 43 -0.40 6.49 -16.90
C GLU A 43 1.01 7.01 -16.56
N MET A 44 1.50 6.78 -15.35
CA MET A 44 2.87 7.14 -14.94
C MET A 44 3.93 6.48 -15.84
N ILE A 45 3.74 5.21 -16.19
CA ILE A 45 4.64 4.49 -17.11
C ILE A 45 4.58 5.12 -18.51
N LYS A 46 3.41 5.45 -19.01
CA LYS A 46 3.21 6.12 -20.29
C LYS A 46 3.90 7.49 -20.33
N GLU A 47 3.74 8.28 -19.28
CA GLU A 47 4.39 9.59 -19.16
C GLU A 47 5.92 9.45 -19.13
N PHE A 48 6.45 8.51 -18.34
CA PHE A 48 7.88 8.23 -18.33
C PHE A 48 8.40 7.83 -19.71
N ASN A 49 7.72 6.92 -20.39
CA ASN A 49 8.12 6.45 -21.72
C ASN A 49 8.07 7.56 -22.78
N ALA A 50 7.19 8.54 -22.62
CA ALA A 50 7.09 9.70 -23.49
C ALA A 50 8.13 10.78 -23.18
N SER A 51 8.67 10.84 -21.97
CA SER A 51 9.60 11.89 -21.52
C SER A 51 11.03 11.72 -22.01
N GLN A 52 11.40 10.56 -22.53
CA GLN A 52 12.77 10.25 -22.97
C GLN A 52 12.79 9.10 -24.00
N ASP A 53 13.93 8.92 -24.71
CA ASP A 53 14.10 7.97 -25.80
C ASP A 53 15.07 6.81 -25.51
N LYS A 54 15.62 6.74 -24.30
CA LYS A 54 16.63 5.73 -23.93
C LYS A 54 16.02 4.43 -23.42
N TYR A 55 14.91 4.53 -22.69
CA TYR A 55 14.31 3.41 -21.98
C TYR A 55 12.81 3.27 -22.31
N GLU A 56 12.32 2.05 -22.25
CA GLU A 56 10.90 1.71 -22.32
C GLU A 56 10.52 0.87 -21.11
N VAL A 57 9.75 1.41 -20.19
CA VAL A 57 9.20 0.63 -19.07
C VAL A 57 7.96 -0.12 -19.55
N LYS A 58 7.93 -1.43 -19.29
CA LYS A 58 6.76 -2.30 -19.50
C LYS A 58 6.20 -2.74 -18.16
N GLY A 59 5.08 -2.15 -17.75
CA GLY A 59 4.33 -2.55 -16.57
C GLY A 59 3.64 -3.91 -16.80
N VAL A 60 3.71 -4.78 -15.81
CA VAL A 60 3.03 -6.08 -15.83
C VAL A 60 2.33 -6.28 -14.51
N TYR A 61 1.01 -6.17 -14.52
CA TYR A 61 0.19 -6.53 -13.37
C TYR A 61 0.28 -8.04 -13.10
N LYS A 62 0.64 -8.42 -11.89
CA LYS A 62 0.85 -9.80 -11.46
C LYS A 62 -0.15 -10.29 -10.42
N GLY A 63 -1.36 -9.74 -10.44
CA GLY A 63 -2.35 -10.00 -9.41
C GLY A 63 -2.13 -9.15 -8.16
N ASN A 64 -2.59 -9.62 -7.00
CA ASN A 64 -2.34 -8.92 -5.75
C ASN A 64 -0.87 -9.07 -5.30
N TYR A 65 -0.51 -8.43 -4.21
CA TYR A 65 0.88 -8.42 -3.69
C TYR A 65 1.45 -9.81 -3.43
N ASP A 66 0.66 -10.73 -2.83
CA ASP A 66 1.12 -12.11 -2.55
C ASP A 66 1.37 -12.88 -3.84
N GLU A 67 0.49 -12.71 -4.84
CA GLU A 67 0.61 -13.33 -6.16
C GLU A 67 1.84 -12.79 -6.90
N ALA A 68 2.04 -11.47 -6.90
CA ALA A 68 3.19 -10.82 -7.51
C ALA A 68 4.51 -11.29 -6.89
N MET A 69 4.59 -11.37 -5.55
CA MET A 69 5.77 -11.86 -4.85
C MET A 69 6.03 -13.34 -5.12
N THR A 70 5.01 -14.18 -5.11
CA THR A 70 5.12 -15.60 -5.41
C THR A 70 5.63 -15.81 -6.85
N ALA A 71 5.06 -15.07 -7.80
CA ALA A 71 5.50 -15.11 -9.19
C ALA A 71 6.96 -14.67 -9.35
N ALA A 72 7.39 -13.64 -8.61
CA ALA A 72 8.78 -13.15 -8.66
C ALA A 72 9.77 -14.19 -8.11
N ILE A 73 9.45 -14.87 -7.02
CA ILE A 73 10.29 -15.93 -6.45
C ILE A 73 10.44 -17.06 -7.45
N ALA A 74 9.36 -17.50 -8.10
CA ALA A 74 9.39 -18.54 -9.13
C ALA A 74 10.22 -18.11 -10.34
N ALA A 75 10.02 -16.88 -10.83
CA ALA A 75 10.75 -16.33 -11.97
C ALA A 75 12.24 -16.14 -11.68
N PHE A 76 12.61 -15.76 -10.46
CA PHE A 76 14.01 -15.65 -10.05
C PHE A 76 14.71 -17.01 -10.12
N ARG A 77 14.07 -18.07 -9.61
CA ARG A 77 14.59 -19.44 -9.70
C ARG A 77 14.73 -19.92 -11.15
N ALA A 78 13.82 -19.49 -12.03
CA ALA A 78 13.84 -19.80 -13.45
C ALA A 78 14.77 -18.86 -14.28
N LYS A 79 15.42 -17.87 -13.65
CA LYS A 79 16.22 -16.84 -14.31
C LYS A 79 15.43 -16.00 -15.33
N GLN A 80 14.13 -15.77 -15.04
CA GLN A 80 13.18 -15.01 -15.87
C GLN A 80 12.54 -13.88 -15.07
N HIS A 81 13.24 -13.37 -14.07
CA HIS A 81 12.76 -12.30 -13.18
C HIS A 81 12.67 -10.94 -13.90
N PRO A 82 11.82 -10.03 -13.44
CA PRO A 82 11.75 -8.67 -13.97
C PRO A 82 12.98 -7.86 -13.57
N ASN A 83 13.13 -6.67 -14.19
CA ASN A 83 14.15 -5.71 -13.80
C ASN A 83 13.75 -4.98 -12.50
N LEU A 84 12.47 -4.65 -12.35
CA LEU A 84 11.88 -4.00 -11.18
C LEU A 84 10.67 -4.80 -10.70
N ILE A 85 10.49 -4.84 -9.39
CA ILE A 85 9.30 -5.42 -8.76
C ILE A 85 8.84 -4.56 -7.60
N GLN A 86 7.54 -4.35 -7.50
CA GLN A 86 6.91 -3.81 -6.31
C GLN A 86 6.77 -4.90 -5.25
N ILE A 87 7.27 -4.63 -4.05
CA ILE A 87 7.14 -5.49 -2.87
C ILE A 87 6.36 -4.73 -1.80
N PHE A 88 5.38 -5.40 -1.22
CA PHE A 88 4.59 -4.87 -0.11
C PHE A 88 5.25 -5.18 1.25
N GLU A 89 4.74 -4.56 2.32
CA GLU A 89 5.34 -4.60 3.66
C GLU A 89 5.57 -6.03 4.19
N VAL A 90 4.63 -6.94 4.00
CA VAL A 90 4.75 -8.34 4.45
C VAL A 90 5.91 -9.07 3.74
N GLY A 91 6.22 -8.66 2.51
CA GLY A 91 7.32 -9.22 1.72
C GLY A 91 8.68 -8.62 2.02
N THR A 92 8.76 -7.47 2.69
CA THR A 92 9.99 -6.71 2.89
C THR A 92 11.08 -7.51 3.55
N ALA A 93 10.82 -8.14 4.71
CA ALA A 93 11.80 -8.93 5.43
C ALA A 93 12.33 -10.11 4.60
N SER A 94 11.45 -10.79 3.84
CA SER A 94 11.84 -11.88 2.94
C SER A 94 12.77 -11.40 1.84
N MET A 95 12.52 -10.23 1.27
CA MET A 95 13.37 -9.65 0.24
C MET A 95 14.71 -9.15 0.80
N MET A 96 14.75 -8.53 1.97
CA MET A 96 15.97 -8.12 2.63
C MET A 96 16.86 -9.32 3.00
N ALA A 97 16.27 -10.45 3.39
CA ALA A 97 16.98 -11.69 3.68
C ALA A 97 17.42 -12.46 2.43
N ALA A 98 16.87 -12.17 1.26
CA ALA A 98 17.16 -12.86 -0.01
C ALA A 98 18.48 -12.36 -0.63
N LYS A 99 19.61 -12.73 -0.01
CA LYS A 99 20.95 -12.31 -0.46
C LYS A 99 21.19 -12.65 -1.94
N GLY A 100 21.61 -11.65 -2.71
CA GLY A 100 21.90 -11.78 -4.13
C GLY A 100 20.67 -11.85 -5.05
N ALA A 101 19.45 -11.81 -4.52
CA ALA A 101 18.22 -11.77 -5.31
C ALA A 101 17.82 -10.34 -5.70
N ILE A 102 18.19 -9.37 -4.87
CA ILE A 102 17.94 -7.95 -5.14
C ILE A 102 19.25 -7.18 -5.20
N ARG A 103 19.23 -6.10 -5.94
CA ARG A 103 20.26 -5.06 -5.91
C ARG A 103 19.68 -3.86 -5.14
N PRO A 104 20.27 -3.47 -4.00
CA PRO A 104 19.77 -2.36 -3.21
C PRO A 104 19.65 -1.06 -4.01
N GLY A 105 18.58 -0.30 -3.74
CA GLY A 105 18.31 0.95 -4.43
C GLY A 105 19.45 1.97 -4.28
N TYR A 106 20.03 2.08 -3.07
CA TYR A 106 21.14 3.00 -2.82
C TYR A 106 22.37 2.68 -3.70
N GLU A 107 22.71 1.40 -3.90
CA GLU A 107 23.84 1.00 -4.76
C GLU A 107 23.64 1.39 -6.23
N ILE A 108 22.41 1.23 -6.72
CA ILE A 108 22.06 1.60 -8.10
C ILE A 108 22.16 3.10 -8.28
N MET A 109 21.62 3.88 -7.32
CA MET A 109 21.59 5.33 -7.40
C MET A 109 22.99 5.95 -7.24
N GLU A 110 23.79 5.43 -6.34
CA GLU A 110 25.20 5.83 -6.19
C GLU A 110 26.01 5.53 -7.46
N ALA A 111 25.87 4.34 -8.03
CA ALA A 111 26.55 3.96 -9.29
C ALA A 111 26.11 4.83 -10.48
N ALA A 112 24.89 5.34 -10.46
CA ALA A 112 24.37 6.28 -11.47
C ALA A 112 24.78 7.74 -11.21
N GLY A 113 25.48 8.05 -10.11
CA GLY A 113 25.86 9.41 -9.73
C GLY A 113 24.69 10.27 -9.26
N THR A 114 23.56 9.66 -8.89
CA THR A 114 22.33 10.33 -8.43
C THR A 114 21.87 9.75 -7.08
N PRO A 115 22.66 9.91 -6.00
CA PRO A 115 22.31 9.39 -4.69
C PRO A 115 20.97 9.97 -4.21
N VAL A 116 20.18 9.15 -3.52
CA VAL A 116 18.88 9.59 -2.99
C VAL A 116 19.10 10.41 -1.72
N ASP A 117 18.53 11.60 -1.72
CA ASP A 117 18.45 12.42 -0.52
C ASP A 117 17.23 12.00 0.33
N THR A 118 17.48 11.12 1.28
CA THR A 118 16.42 10.58 2.16
C THR A 118 15.81 11.64 3.09
N SER A 119 16.46 12.80 3.28
CA SER A 119 15.91 13.90 4.08
C SER A 119 14.65 14.52 3.47
N LYS A 120 14.41 14.28 2.18
CA LYS A 120 13.19 14.71 1.45
C LYS A 120 12.02 13.74 1.59
N LEU A 121 12.23 12.58 2.18
CA LEU A 121 11.20 11.60 2.47
C LEU A 121 10.61 11.84 3.86
N LEU A 122 9.35 11.45 4.05
CA LEU A 122 8.79 11.35 5.40
C LEU A 122 9.62 10.35 6.21
N GLY A 123 9.95 10.67 7.45
CA GLY A 123 10.82 9.84 8.29
C GLY A 123 10.35 8.40 8.42
N SER A 124 9.05 8.17 8.58
CA SER A 124 8.44 6.83 8.61
C SER A 124 8.62 6.06 7.30
N VAL A 125 8.54 6.74 6.16
CA VAL A 125 8.74 6.14 4.83
C VAL A 125 10.22 5.82 4.62
N ALA A 126 11.11 6.76 4.92
CA ALA A 126 12.55 6.57 4.77
C ALA A 126 13.05 5.39 5.61
N SER A 127 12.67 5.33 6.89
CA SER A 127 13.09 4.25 7.80
C SER A 127 12.55 2.88 7.38
N TYR A 128 11.32 2.82 6.90
CA TYR A 128 10.70 1.57 6.49
C TYR A 128 11.43 0.88 5.32
N TYR A 129 11.89 1.66 4.34
CA TYR A 129 12.59 1.14 3.15
C TYR A 129 14.12 1.11 3.29
N SER A 130 14.65 1.40 4.48
CA SER A 130 16.08 1.40 4.75
C SER A 130 16.50 0.22 5.63
N SER A 131 17.78 -0.17 5.51
CA SER A 131 18.43 -1.03 6.49
C SER A 131 18.66 -0.27 7.80
N THR A 132 19.05 -1.00 8.86
CA THR A 132 19.31 -0.42 10.21
C THR A 132 20.46 0.58 10.24
N ASP A 133 21.37 0.55 9.25
CA ASP A 133 22.42 1.55 9.04
C ASP A 133 21.97 2.75 8.18
N GLY A 134 20.67 2.86 7.89
CA GLY A 134 20.05 4.00 7.19
C GLY A 134 20.18 4.00 5.68
N LYS A 135 20.66 2.91 5.07
CA LYS A 135 20.79 2.81 3.61
C LYS A 135 19.48 2.38 2.97
N LEU A 136 19.03 3.12 1.96
CA LEU A 136 17.78 2.88 1.27
C LEU A 136 17.84 1.60 0.40
N ILE A 137 17.27 0.51 0.88
CA ILE A 137 17.27 -0.79 0.20
C ILE A 137 16.32 -0.78 -1.00
N ALA A 138 15.15 -0.16 -0.84
CA ALA A 138 14.14 -0.05 -1.89
C ALA A 138 13.70 1.41 -2.07
N MET A 139 13.35 1.78 -3.30
CA MET A 139 12.75 3.09 -3.58
C MET A 139 11.28 3.07 -3.15
N PRO A 140 10.82 4.03 -2.33
CA PRO A 140 9.41 4.18 -2.04
C PRO A 140 8.61 4.41 -3.32
N PHE A 141 7.60 3.59 -3.57
CA PHE A 141 6.71 3.72 -4.72
C PHE A 141 5.33 4.22 -4.31
N ASN A 142 4.73 3.57 -3.34
CA ASN A 142 3.47 3.97 -2.72
C ASN A 142 3.48 3.60 -1.24
N ALA A 143 2.81 4.38 -0.44
CA ALA A 143 2.63 4.11 0.99
C ALA A 143 1.19 4.37 1.39
N SER A 144 0.65 3.51 2.23
CA SER A 144 -0.68 3.65 2.80
C SER A 144 -0.59 3.66 4.32
N THR A 145 -1.57 4.29 4.94
CA THR A 145 -1.84 4.13 6.37
C THR A 145 -3.25 3.60 6.56
N THR A 146 -3.52 3.00 7.71
CA THR A 146 -4.88 2.59 8.06
C THR A 146 -5.68 3.79 8.50
N VAL A 147 -6.92 3.88 8.00
CA VAL A 147 -7.89 4.92 8.33
C VAL A 147 -9.25 4.30 8.55
N LEU A 148 -10.15 5.10 9.08
CA LEU A 148 -11.53 4.75 9.30
C LEU A 148 -12.39 5.58 8.35
N TYR A 149 -13.19 4.93 7.49
CA TYR A 149 -14.24 5.56 6.69
C TYR A 149 -15.57 5.37 7.40
N TYR A 150 -16.42 6.39 7.36
CA TYR A 150 -17.74 6.29 8.00
C TYR A 150 -18.84 6.97 7.16
N ASN A 151 -20.01 6.39 7.22
CA ASN A 151 -21.21 6.89 6.58
C ASN A 151 -21.83 7.99 7.46
N LYS A 152 -21.70 9.27 7.05
CA LYS A 152 -22.20 10.44 7.78
C LYS A 152 -23.71 10.40 7.99
N ASP A 153 -24.45 9.91 7.00
CA ASP A 153 -25.91 9.81 7.07
C ASP A 153 -26.33 8.77 8.10
N ALA A 154 -25.60 7.63 8.15
CA ALA A 154 -25.83 6.59 9.15
C ALA A 154 -25.47 7.07 10.57
N VAL A 155 -24.35 7.79 10.72
CA VAL A 155 -23.96 8.41 12.00
C VAL A 155 -25.05 9.36 12.51
N LYS A 156 -25.53 10.26 11.64
CA LYS A 156 -26.60 11.19 11.96
C LYS A 156 -27.90 10.49 12.35
N LYS A 157 -28.30 9.46 11.58
CA LYS A 157 -29.52 8.66 11.88
C LYS A 157 -29.41 7.93 13.22
N ALA A 158 -28.20 7.53 13.62
CA ALA A 158 -27.90 6.90 14.89
C ALA A 158 -27.81 7.90 16.07
N GLY A 159 -28.02 9.21 15.83
CA GLY A 159 -27.90 10.25 16.84
C GLY A 159 -26.49 10.67 17.17
N GLY A 160 -25.51 10.30 16.34
CA GLY A 160 -24.11 10.74 16.44
C GLY A 160 -23.88 12.07 15.71
N ASP A 161 -22.72 12.67 15.97
CA ASP A 161 -22.26 13.86 15.26
C ASP A 161 -21.39 13.45 14.04
N PRO A 162 -21.84 13.71 12.81
CA PRO A 162 -21.09 13.33 11.61
C PRO A 162 -19.84 14.17 11.38
N ASP A 163 -19.65 15.28 12.09
CA ASP A 163 -18.50 16.17 11.96
C ASP A 163 -17.47 16.01 13.10
N HIS A 164 -17.86 15.31 14.19
CA HIS A 164 -17.01 14.95 15.32
C HIS A 164 -17.04 13.45 15.57
N PHE A 165 -16.30 12.71 14.74
CA PHE A 165 -16.26 11.24 14.84
C PHE A 165 -15.50 10.81 16.12
N PRO A 166 -15.98 9.80 16.87
CA PRO A 166 -15.34 9.33 18.09
C PRO A 166 -13.94 8.78 17.87
N THR A 167 -13.07 8.91 18.88
CA THR A 167 -11.64 8.61 18.77
C THR A 167 -11.20 7.39 19.59
N THR A 168 -12.04 6.89 20.49
CA THR A 168 -11.69 5.72 21.30
C THR A 168 -12.47 4.47 20.89
N TRP A 169 -11.89 3.29 21.11
CA TRP A 169 -12.56 2.02 20.81
C TRP A 169 -13.92 1.86 21.47
N PRO A 170 -14.09 2.20 22.77
CA PRO A 170 -15.41 2.12 23.39
C PRO A 170 -16.46 3.01 22.73
N GLU A 171 -16.09 4.25 22.38
CA GLU A 171 -17.01 5.20 21.72
C GLU A 171 -17.37 4.77 20.30
N VAL A 172 -16.38 4.30 19.53
CA VAL A 172 -16.62 3.79 18.16
C VAL A 172 -17.51 2.56 18.17
N ALA A 173 -17.32 1.65 19.13
CA ALA A 173 -18.17 0.47 19.27
C ALA A 173 -19.62 0.84 19.67
N GLU A 174 -19.79 1.81 20.56
CA GLU A 174 -21.12 2.30 20.94
C GLU A 174 -21.82 2.97 19.75
N LEU A 175 -21.10 3.78 18.96
CA LEU A 175 -21.64 4.36 17.75
C LEU A 175 -22.01 3.28 16.71
N ALA A 176 -21.14 2.28 16.50
CA ALA A 176 -21.41 1.17 15.61
C ALA A 176 -22.66 0.38 16.01
N LYS A 177 -22.86 0.16 17.32
CA LYS A 177 -24.07 -0.45 17.84
C LYS A 177 -25.31 0.39 17.54
N LYS A 178 -25.27 1.70 17.80
CA LYS A 178 -26.37 2.63 17.51
C LYS A 178 -26.70 2.69 16.01
N ILE A 179 -25.69 2.66 15.13
CA ILE A 179 -25.90 2.60 13.67
C ILE A 179 -26.71 1.35 13.29
N LYS A 180 -26.35 0.20 13.83
CA LYS A 180 -27.10 -1.05 13.62
C LYS A 180 -28.54 -0.95 14.19
N GLU A 181 -28.68 -0.53 15.45
CA GLU A 181 -29.98 -0.46 16.15
C GLU A 181 -30.95 0.55 15.53
N SER A 182 -30.42 1.63 14.95
CA SER A 182 -31.25 2.62 14.23
C SER A 182 -31.76 2.11 12.88
N GLY A 183 -31.29 0.95 12.42
CA GLY A 183 -31.59 0.43 11.08
C GLY A 183 -31.02 1.30 9.96
N ALA A 184 -29.98 2.11 10.24
CA ALA A 184 -29.28 2.88 9.23
C ALA A 184 -28.43 1.97 8.32
N CYS A 185 -27.78 0.98 8.93
CA CYS A 185 -27.03 -0.07 8.24
C CYS A 185 -27.33 -1.42 8.91
N LYS A 186 -27.13 -2.51 8.18
CA LYS A 186 -27.27 -3.88 8.73
C LYS A 186 -26.22 -4.17 9.79
N TYR A 187 -25.00 -3.65 9.56
CA TYR A 187 -23.88 -3.75 10.48
C TYR A 187 -23.33 -2.35 10.81
N GLY A 188 -22.87 -2.18 12.05
CA GLY A 188 -22.24 -0.93 12.45
C GLY A 188 -20.82 -0.78 11.92
N LEU A 189 -20.06 -1.90 11.84
CA LEU A 189 -18.62 -1.90 11.57
C LEU A 189 -18.21 -3.06 10.68
N THR A 190 -17.24 -2.81 9.82
CA THR A 190 -16.45 -3.82 9.09
C THR A 190 -14.99 -3.42 9.03
N SER A 191 -14.11 -4.39 8.74
CA SER A 191 -12.67 -4.15 8.59
C SER A 191 -12.11 -5.03 7.49
N GLY A 192 -11.25 -4.49 6.64
CA GLY A 192 -10.41 -5.24 5.73
C GLY A 192 -9.00 -5.44 6.31
N TRP A 193 -8.16 -6.24 5.65
CA TRP A 193 -6.74 -6.42 5.96
C TRP A 193 -6.46 -6.64 7.46
N GLN A 194 -7.14 -7.62 8.05
CA GLN A 194 -7.25 -7.80 9.51
C GLN A 194 -5.90 -7.79 10.25
N SER A 195 -4.90 -8.52 9.79
CA SER A 195 -3.59 -8.55 10.44
C SER A 195 -2.93 -7.18 10.45
N TRP A 196 -2.95 -6.49 9.32
CA TRP A 196 -2.37 -5.15 9.18
C TRP A 196 -3.14 -4.10 10.00
N VAL A 197 -4.47 -4.07 9.90
CA VAL A 197 -5.30 -3.07 10.59
C VAL A 197 -5.37 -3.34 12.10
N GLN A 198 -5.65 -4.60 12.48
CA GLN A 198 -6.03 -4.93 13.87
C GLN A 198 -4.86 -5.42 14.74
N LEU A 199 -3.70 -5.70 14.15
CA LEU A 199 -2.50 -6.10 14.89
C LEU A 199 -1.33 -5.14 14.66
N GLU A 200 -0.86 -4.98 13.43
CA GLU A 200 0.33 -4.17 13.14
C GLU A 200 0.06 -2.68 13.37
N SER A 201 -0.97 -2.12 12.72
CA SER A 201 -1.35 -0.71 12.91
C SER A 201 -1.87 -0.44 14.32
N PHE A 202 -2.58 -1.39 14.93
CA PHE A 202 -2.96 -1.31 16.33
C PHE A 202 -1.73 -1.20 17.25
N SER A 203 -0.71 -2.05 17.03
CA SER A 203 0.54 -2.00 17.78
C SER A 203 1.24 -0.65 17.65
N ALA A 204 1.39 -0.16 16.42
CA ALA A 204 2.01 1.14 16.14
C ALA A 204 1.23 2.30 16.80
N TRP A 205 -0.09 2.29 16.66
CA TRP A 205 -0.98 3.32 17.19
C TRP A 205 -0.96 3.42 18.72
N HIS A 206 -0.71 2.28 19.38
CA HIS A 206 -0.58 2.19 20.84
C HIS A 206 0.88 2.21 21.32
N ASN A 207 1.85 2.34 20.42
CA ASN A 207 3.29 2.30 20.72
C ASN A 207 3.67 1.05 21.52
N VAL A 208 3.15 -0.10 21.12
CA VAL A 208 3.51 -1.40 21.69
C VAL A 208 4.24 -2.24 20.64
N PRO A 209 5.28 -3.01 21.03
CA PRO A 209 6.03 -3.78 20.06
C PRO A 209 5.19 -4.90 19.47
N PHE A 210 5.31 -5.08 18.14
CA PHE A 210 4.71 -6.19 17.40
C PHE A 210 5.60 -7.43 17.43
N ALA A 211 6.92 -7.21 17.43
CA ALA A 211 7.94 -8.26 17.50
C ALA A 211 9.19 -7.77 18.25
N THR A 212 10.07 -8.71 18.63
CA THR A 212 11.41 -8.39 19.17
C THR A 212 12.33 -7.83 18.07
N ASN A 213 13.58 -7.51 18.44
CA ASN A 213 14.61 -7.06 17.51
C ASN A 213 14.14 -5.90 16.62
N ASN A 214 13.66 -4.82 17.26
CA ASN A 214 13.16 -3.64 16.57
C ASN A 214 12.10 -4.02 15.49
N ASN A 215 11.09 -4.79 15.91
CA ASN A 215 10.05 -5.34 15.04
C ASN A 215 10.59 -6.20 13.85
N GLY A 216 11.73 -6.87 14.07
CA GLY A 216 12.33 -7.77 13.10
C GLY A 216 13.42 -7.17 12.22
N TYR A 217 13.71 -5.88 12.38
CA TYR A 217 14.75 -5.21 11.58
C TYR A 217 16.19 -5.55 12.01
N ASP A 218 16.40 -5.92 13.29
CA ASP A 218 17.74 -6.11 13.86
C ASP A 218 18.22 -7.58 13.85
N GLY A 219 17.40 -8.52 13.35
CA GLY A 219 17.84 -9.92 13.27
C GLY A 219 16.76 -10.91 12.86
N LEU A 220 17.20 -12.12 12.45
CA LEU A 220 16.32 -13.19 11.98
C LEU A 220 15.77 -14.08 13.11
N ASP A 221 16.30 -13.95 14.33
CA ASP A 221 15.83 -14.66 15.54
C ASP A 221 14.64 -13.94 16.22
N THR A 222 13.95 -13.13 15.48
CA THR A 222 12.79 -12.32 15.90
C THR A 222 11.64 -13.20 16.39
N LYS A 223 11.05 -12.80 17.51
CA LYS A 223 9.84 -13.42 18.09
C LYS A 223 8.67 -12.46 18.02
N LEU A 224 7.51 -12.97 17.65
CA LEU A 224 6.26 -12.21 17.61
C LEU A 224 5.77 -11.92 19.04
N LEU A 225 5.24 -10.71 19.29
CA LEU A 225 4.79 -10.23 20.59
C LEU A 225 3.30 -9.85 20.62
N PHE A 226 2.59 -10.03 19.52
CA PHE A 226 1.18 -9.64 19.40
C PHE A 226 0.20 -10.54 20.18
N ASN A 227 0.67 -11.44 21.01
CA ASN A 227 -0.14 -12.17 22.00
C ASN A 227 -0.09 -11.53 23.40
N SER A 228 0.28 -10.27 23.50
CA SER A 228 0.25 -9.54 24.76
C SER A 228 -1.19 -9.39 25.30
N PRO A 229 -1.35 -9.14 26.61
CA PRO A 229 -2.69 -8.93 27.18
C PRO A 229 -3.52 -7.85 26.48
N LEU A 230 -2.88 -6.79 25.96
CA LEU A 230 -3.54 -5.74 25.19
C LEU A 230 -4.08 -6.26 23.85
N HIS A 231 -3.27 -7.02 23.10
CA HIS A 231 -3.70 -7.59 21.83
C HIS A 231 -4.82 -8.62 22.02
N VAL A 232 -4.69 -9.50 23.02
CA VAL A 232 -5.74 -10.48 23.35
C VAL A 232 -7.05 -9.77 23.68
N LYS A 233 -7.01 -8.76 24.57
CA LYS A 233 -8.17 -7.95 24.92
C LYS A 233 -8.81 -7.29 23.70
N HIS A 234 -8.01 -6.76 22.77
CA HIS A 234 -8.49 -6.14 21.54
C HIS A 234 -9.20 -7.14 20.62
N ILE A 235 -8.60 -8.31 20.40
CA ILE A 235 -9.20 -9.35 19.55
C ILE A 235 -10.47 -9.92 20.18
N ASP A 236 -10.49 -10.13 21.49
CA ASP A 236 -11.69 -10.54 22.22
C ASP A 236 -12.82 -9.50 22.08
N PHE A 237 -12.49 -8.22 22.17
CA PHE A 237 -13.44 -7.13 21.97
C PHE A 237 -14.03 -7.14 20.56
N LEU A 238 -13.21 -7.28 19.50
CA LEU A 238 -13.70 -7.40 18.12
C LEU A 238 -14.53 -8.66 17.91
N SER A 239 -14.10 -9.79 18.48
CA SER A 239 -14.84 -11.06 18.44
C SER A 239 -16.23 -10.91 19.07
N LYS A 240 -16.31 -10.17 20.19
CA LYS A 240 -17.61 -9.87 20.83
C LYS A 240 -18.50 -9.02 19.93
N LEU A 241 -17.98 -7.95 19.33
CA LEU A 241 -18.75 -7.12 18.40
C LEU A 241 -19.27 -7.93 17.20
N GLN A 242 -18.50 -8.91 16.73
CA GLN A 242 -18.93 -9.81 15.66
C GLN A 242 -20.02 -10.78 16.14
N LYS A 243 -19.87 -11.40 17.30
CA LYS A 243 -20.88 -12.29 17.90
C LYS A 243 -22.20 -11.57 18.15
N ASP A 244 -22.15 -10.31 18.58
CA ASP A 244 -23.31 -9.45 18.81
C ASP A 244 -23.91 -8.94 17.46
N GLY A 245 -23.27 -9.27 16.33
CA GLY A 245 -23.67 -8.86 14.98
C GLY A 245 -23.55 -7.35 14.74
N VAL A 246 -22.75 -6.65 15.55
CA VAL A 246 -22.41 -5.23 15.35
C VAL A 246 -21.33 -5.08 14.29
N MET A 247 -20.33 -5.98 14.31
CA MET A 247 -19.27 -6.06 13.29
C MET A 247 -19.55 -7.23 12.35
N VAL A 248 -19.16 -7.08 11.08
CA VAL A 248 -19.14 -8.17 10.10
C VAL A 248 -17.74 -8.36 9.53
N TYR A 249 -17.31 -9.62 9.45
CA TYR A 249 -16.13 -10.03 8.72
C TYR A 249 -16.56 -10.59 7.36
N VAL A 250 -16.10 -9.97 6.28
CA VAL A 250 -16.51 -10.31 4.90
C VAL A 250 -15.35 -10.76 4.01
N GLY A 251 -14.13 -10.88 4.55
CA GLY A 251 -12.96 -11.33 3.79
C GLY A 251 -11.65 -10.80 4.34
N ARG A 252 -10.54 -11.34 3.84
CA ARG A 252 -9.20 -11.06 4.37
C ARG A 252 -8.62 -9.71 3.94
N LYS A 253 -9.01 -9.20 2.77
CA LYS A 253 -8.35 -8.07 2.09
C LYS A 253 -9.34 -6.91 1.89
N SER A 254 -9.66 -6.63 0.64
CA SER A 254 -10.43 -5.44 0.26
C SER A 254 -11.94 -5.68 0.20
N GLU A 255 -12.42 -6.89 0.45
CA GLU A 255 -13.84 -7.26 0.33
C GLU A 255 -14.74 -6.40 1.22
N ALA A 256 -14.22 -5.91 2.34
CA ALA A 256 -14.91 -5.01 3.26
C ALA A 256 -15.31 -3.66 2.63
N ILE A 257 -14.65 -3.23 1.55
CA ILE A 257 -14.97 -1.99 0.83
C ILE A 257 -16.40 -2.09 0.28
N ASN A 258 -16.76 -3.24 -0.31
CA ASN A 258 -18.09 -3.43 -0.89
C ASN A 258 -19.20 -3.37 0.18
N ALA A 259 -18.97 -3.95 1.37
CA ALA A 259 -19.93 -3.88 2.46
C ALA A 259 -20.17 -2.43 2.95
N PHE A 260 -19.14 -1.59 2.89
CA PHE A 260 -19.26 -0.18 3.23
C PHE A 260 -19.93 0.62 2.10
N THR A 261 -19.44 0.51 0.86
CA THR A 261 -19.92 1.31 -0.26
C THR A 261 -21.37 0.99 -0.66
N SER A 262 -21.82 -0.24 -0.42
CA SER A 262 -23.24 -0.62 -0.56
C SER A 262 -24.14 -0.08 0.55
N GLY A 263 -23.58 0.46 1.65
CA GLY A 263 -24.33 0.89 2.83
C GLY A 263 -24.71 -0.25 3.77
N GLU A 264 -24.19 -1.47 3.55
CA GLU A 264 -24.45 -2.61 4.44
C GLU A 264 -23.75 -2.44 5.81
N ALA A 265 -22.53 -1.83 5.83
CA ALA A 265 -21.82 -1.46 7.04
C ALA A 265 -21.64 0.07 7.14
N GLY A 266 -21.83 0.63 8.34
CA GLY A 266 -21.75 2.07 8.57
C GLY A 266 -20.35 2.62 8.77
N ILE A 267 -19.41 1.78 9.20
CA ILE A 267 -18.02 2.11 9.48
C ILE A 267 -17.12 1.06 8.82
N LEU A 268 -16.04 1.51 8.15
CA LEU A 268 -15.04 0.65 7.53
C LEU A 268 -13.64 1.04 8.01
N MET A 269 -12.91 0.12 8.58
CA MET A 269 -11.46 0.26 8.78
C MET A 269 -10.72 -0.36 7.61
N ASN A 270 -9.90 0.42 6.92
CA ASN A 270 -9.16 -0.03 5.75
C ASN A 270 -7.99 0.92 5.42
N SER A 271 -7.31 0.64 4.33
CA SER A 271 -6.23 1.45 3.77
C SER A 271 -6.71 2.83 3.34
N SER A 272 -5.87 3.86 3.52
CA SER A 272 -6.03 5.16 2.87
C SER A 272 -6.05 5.05 1.34
N GLY A 273 -5.40 4.03 0.76
CA GLY A 273 -5.46 3.70 -0.66
C GLY A 273 -6.84 3.26 -1.16
N SER A 274 -7.79 2.98 -0.25
CA SER A 274 -9.19 2.68 -0.63
C SER A 274 -10.02 3.91 -0.95
N TYR A 275 -9.46 5.13 -0.82
CA TYR A 275 -10.18 6.39 -1.01
C TYR A 275 -10.91 6.47 -2.36
N ALA A 276 -10.21 6.13 -3.44
CA ALA A 276 -10.79 6.19 -4.78
C ALA A 276 -11.97 5.22 -4.94
N ALA A 277 -11.83 3.97 -4.47
CA ALA A 277 -12.90 2.98 -4.50
C ALA A 277 -14.10 3.39 -3.63
N VAL A 278 -13.86 3.97 -2.45
CA VAL A 278 -14.93 4.50 -1.58
C VAL A 278 -15.63 5.67 -2.27
N LYS A 279 -14.87 6.61 -2.86
CA LYS A 279 -15.41 7.77 -3.58
C LYS A 279 -16.27 7.37 -4.77
N ALA A 280 -15.86 6.36 -5.53
CA ALA A 280 -16.60 5.88 -6.69
C ALA A 280 -17.85 5.08 -6.28
N GLY A 281 -17.73 4.24 -5.22
CA GLY A 281 -18.77 3.29 -4.84
C GLY A 281 -19.84 3.84 -3.91
N ALA A 282 -19.49 4.67 -2.93
CA ALA A 282 -20.42 5.18 -1.93
C ALA A 282 -21.41 6.20 -2.53
N LYS A 283 -22.70 5.99 -2.28
CA LYS A 283 -23.80 6.88 -2.75
C LYS A 283 -24.42 7.69 -1.59
N PHE A 284 -23.72 7.80 -0.48
CA PHE A 284 -24.09 8.54 0.72
C PHE A 284 -22.97 9.51 1.10
N GLN A 285 -23.24 10.44 2.00
CA GLN A 285 -22.22 11.31 2.55
C GLN A 285 -21.29 10.52 3.46
N TRP A 286 -19.98 10.63 3.27
CA TRP A 286 -18.99 9.89 4.05
C TRP A 286 -17.85 10.79 4.52
N GLY A 287 -17.16 10.34 5.55
CA GLY A 287 -15.99 10.99 6.13
C GLY A 287 -14.87 10.01 6.38
N VAL A 288 -13.70 10.56 6.72
CA VAL A 288 -12.50 9.81 7.12
C VAL A 288 -12.10 10.24 8.53
N ALA A 289 -11.71 9.27 9.34
CA ALA A 289 -11.19 9.50 10.68
C ALA A 289 -9.94 8.65 10.91
N LEU A 290 -9.18 9.00 11.95
CA LEU A 290 -8.06 8.19 12.42
C LEU A 290 -8.57 6.90 13.06
N LEU A 291 -7.69 5.90 13.17
CA LEU A 291 -8.01 4.69 13.93
C LEU A 291 -8.33 5.04 15.40
N PRO A 292 -9.27 4.32 16.02
CA PRO A 292 -9.55 4.51 17.44
C PRO A 292 -8.43 3.93 18.30
N TYR A 293 -8.27 4.46 19.50
CA TYR A 293 -7.32 3.99 20.48
C TYR A 293 -7.96 3.49 21.76
N CYS A 294 -7.23 2.70 22.55
CA CYS A 294 -7.62 2.26 23.88
C CYS A 294 -7.27 3.36 24.90
N PRO A 295 -8.23 4.02 25.54
CA PRO A 295 -7.96 5.18 26.42
C PRO A 295 -7.13 4.83 27.65
N GLU A 296 -7.11 3.56 28.06
CA GLU A 296 -6.29 3.08 29.17
C GLU A 296 -4.78 2.96 28.85
N VAL A 297 -4.39 3.04 27.57
CA VAL A 297 -2.99 2.93 27.15
C VAL A 297 -2.32 4.30 27.20
N LYS A 298 -1.39 4.48 28.15
CA LYS A 298 -0.68 5.75 28.29
C LYS A 298 0.13 6.08 27.04
N GLY A 299 -0.03 7.32 26.54
CA GLY A 299 0.67 7.83 25.38
C GLY A 299 0.12 7.38 24.04
N ALA A 300 -1.04 6.69 24.02
CA ALA A 300 -1.81 6.50 22.81
C ALA A 300 -2.77 7.69 22.59
N PRO A 301 -3.14 8.04 21.34
CA PRO A 301 -2.52 7.49 20.12
C PRO A 301 -1.16 8.10 19.85
N ARG A 302 -0.32 7.38 19.14
CA ARG A 302 0.91 7.93 18.57
C ARG A 302 0.68 8.20 17.09
N THR A 303 1.02 9.39 16.63
CA THR A 303 1.09 9.66 15.18
C THR A 303 2.20 8.81 14.56
N PRO A 304 1.91 8.08 13.50
CA PRO A 304 2.90 7.29 12.79
C PRO A 304 4.00 8.15 12.18
#